data_24389ed69e0d9c5a07950078dec060c0
#
_entry.id   24389ed69e0d9c5a07950078dec060c0
#
_cell.length_a   1.000
_cell.length_b   1.000
_cell.length_c   1.000
_cell.angle_alpha   90.00
_cell.angle_beta   90.00
_cell.angle_gamma   90.00
#
_symmetry.space_group_name_H-M   'P 1'
#
loop_
_entity.id
_entity.type
_entity.pdbx_description
1 polymer ?
#
loop_
_entity_poly.entity_id
_entity_poly.type
_entity_poly.pdbx_seq_one_letter_code
_entity_poly.pdbx_strand_id
1 'polypeptide(L)'
;VAVLGATGAVGHELLSLLAERRFPVGDLRLLASPRSAGRRLAWQGRDLSIKAVDAAAFEGVDVVLASAGGSISRRWAPVAAAAGAVVIDNSSAFRLDPEVPLVVPEVNPQAALGHRGIIANPNCTTILLTLALAPLQARRPIRRVVVSTYQSVSGAGARAMEELRTLSRTVLDGGEPVSEVLPHSLAFNLFLHNSPLQPSGYCEEELKMLHETRKIMDLPELRLSATCVRVPVLRAHSEAVNIEFEQPFPVEEARALLAAAPGVELLEDFATNRFPMPTDVTGRDPVAVGRIRQDLSDPNALELWLCGDQIRKGAALNAVQIAELLLDPAWRQADPQPPVTPSASAVGGAA
;
A
#
# COMPACT_ATOMS: atom_id res chain seq x y z
N VAL A 1 -8.99 -18.09 -10.38
CA VAL A 1 -8.39 -16.77 -10.15
C VAL A 1 -8.12 -16.07 -11.46
N ALA A 2 -8.35 -14.75 -11.54
CA ALA A 2 -7.91 -13.94 -12.68
C ALA A 2 -6.99 -12.81 -12.21
N VAL A 3 -5.93 -12.51 -12.97
CA VAL A 3 -5.06 -11.35 -12.77
C VAL A 3 -5.30 -10.37 -13.90
N LEU A 4 -5.96 -9.25 -13.60
CA LEU A 4 -6.22 -8.16 -14.55
C LEU A 4 -5.09 -7.13 -14.48
N GLY A 5 -4.37 -6.94 -15.58
CA GLY A 5 -3.13 -6.16 -15.64
C GLY A 5 -1.87 -7.03 -15.43
N ALA A 6 -1.94 -8.30 -15.83
CA ALA A 6 -0.88 -9.30 -15.63
C ALA A 6 0.50 -8.92 -16.17
N THR A 7 0.59 -7.98 -17.11
CA THR A 7 1.87 -7.52 -17.73
C THR A 7 2.53 -6.36 -17.00
N GLY A 8 1.89 -5.79 -15.98
CA GLY A 8 2.43 -4.70 -15.17
C GLY A 8 3.37 -5.19 -14.07
N ALA A 9 4.12 -4.27 -13.44
CA ALA A 9 5.03 -4.61 -12.34
C ALA A 9 4.28 -5.28 -11.17
N VAL A 10 3.14 -4.73 -10.75
CA VAL A 10 2.28 -5.34 -9.72
C VAL A 10 1.68 -6.66 -10.20
N GLY A 11 1.30 -6.79 -11.49
CA GLY A 11 0.79 -8.04 -12.05
C GLY A 11 1.80 -9.18 -11.98
N HIS A 12 3.07 -8.92 -12.28
CA HIS A 12 4.15 -9.90 -12.12
C HIS A 12 4.37 -10.26 -10.65
N GLU A 13 4.35 -9.28 -9.74
CA GLU A 13 4.48 -9.53 -8.30
C GLU A 13 3.31 -10.35 -7.75
N LEU A 14 2.07 -10.09 -8.21
CA LEU A 14 0.89 -10.91 -7.86
C LEU A 14 1.10 -12.37 -8.24
N LEU A 15 1.61 -12.64 -9.45
CA LEU A 15 1.89 -14.00 -9.89
C LEU A 15 2.98 -14.69 -9.05
N SER A 16 4.03 -13.97 -8.68
CA SER A 16 5.07 -14.48 -7.79
C SER A 16 4.51 -14.80 -6.41
N LEU A 17 3.73 -13.89 -5.83
CA LEU A 17 3.14 -14.06 -4.50
C LEU A 17 2.09 -15.17 -4.43
N LEU A 18 1.26 -15.35 -5.45
CA LEU A 18 0.36 -16.49 -5.52
C LEU A 18 1.11 -17.84 -5.46
N ALA A 19 2.31 -17.90 -6.08
CA ALA A 19 3.17 -19.07 -6.03
C ALA A 19 3.89 -19.21 -4.68
N GLU A 20 4.55 -18.16 -4.20
CA GLU A 20 5.31 -18.14 -2.95
C GLU A 20 4.43 -18.50 -1.74
N ARG A 21 3.21 -17.94 -1.69
CA ARG A 21 2.24 -18.14 -0.61
C ARG A 21 1.38 -19.41 -0.79
N ARG A 22 1.61 -20.16 -1.86
CA ARG A 22 0.83 -21.38 -2.18
C ARG A 22 -0.67 -21.12 -2.18
N PHE A 23 -1.07 -19.96 -2.71
CA PHE A 23 -2.48 -19.61 -2.82
C PHE A 23 -3.22 -20.71 -3.63
N PRO A 24 -4.42 -21.18 -3.24
CA PRO A 24 -5.09 -22.29 -3.89
C PRO A 24 -5.68 -21.88 -5.25
N VAL A 25 -4.84 -21.91 -6.28
CA VAL A 25 -5.21 -21.56 -7.65
C VAL A 25 -5.58 -22.84 -8.42
N GLY A 26 -6.85 -23.03 -8.72
CA GLY A 26 -7.30 -24.11 -9.61
C GLY A 26 -7.03 -23.75 -11.08
N ASP A 27 -7.67 -22.68 -11.57
CA ASP A 27 -7.42 -22.10 -12.90
C ASP A 27 -6.91 -20.68 -12.76
N LEU A 28 -5.91 -20.29 -13.59
CA LEU A 28 -5.32 -18.97 -13.60
C LEU A 28 -5.51 -18.31 -14.96
N ARG A 29 -6.23 -17.20 -14.98
CA ARG A 29 -6.45 -16.39 -16.18
C ARG A 29 -5.63 -15.10 -16.12
N LEU A 30 -4.81 -14.88 -17.14
CA LEU A 30 -4.00 -13.69 -17.30
C LEU A 30 -4.71 -12.73 -18.26
N LEU A 31 -5.15 -11.58 -17.74
CA LEU A 31 -5.94 -10.61 -18.50
C LEU A 31 -5.16 -9.31 -18.65
N ALA A 32 -5.15 -8.76 -19.85
CA ALA A 32 -4.53 -7.48 -20.14
C ALA A 32 -5.23 -6.75 -21.30
N SER A 33 -4.64 -5.62 -21.75
CA SER A 33 -5.14 -4.89 -22.92
C SER A 33 -4.97 -5.74 -24.21
N PRO A 34 -5.75 -5.46 -25.28
CA PRO A 34 -5.60 -6.13 -26.57
C PRO A 34 -4.16 -6.13 -27.12
N ARG A 35 -3.38 -5.07 -26.83
CA ARG A 35 -1.96 -4.97 -27.24
C ARG A 35 -1.06 -6.06 -26.63
N SER A 36 -1.44 -6.60 -25.51
CA SER A 36 -0.68 -7.63 -24.79
C SER A 36 -1.24 -9.04 -25.01
N ALA A 37 -2.39 -9.16 -25.66
CA ALA A 37 -3.01 -10.44 -25.96
C ALA A 37 -2.10 -11.31 -26.83
N GLY A 38 -2.09 -12.62 -26.58
CA GLY A 38 -1.23 -13.59 -27.25
C GLY A 38 0.19 -13.71 -26.68
N ARG A 39 0.65 -12.74 -25.86
CA ARG A 39 1.92 -12.91 -25.12
C ARG A 39 1.76 -14.05 -24.13
N ARG A 40 2.88 -14.65 -23.75
CA ARG A 40 2.92 -15.78 -22.80
C ARG A 40 3.74 -15.40 -21.58
N LEU A 41 3.33 -15.92 -20.44
CA LEU A 41 4.07 -15.80 -19.17
C LEU A 41 4.20 -17.20 -18.55
N ALA A 42 5.42 -17.52 -18.13
CA ALA A 42 5.67 -18.73 -17.36
C ALA A 42 5.20 -18.55 -15.91
N TRP A 43 4.45 -19.52 -15.38
CA TRP A 43 4.04 -19.56 -13.98
C TRP A 43 4.00 -21.00 -13.47
N GLN A 44 4.78 -21.33 -12.44
CA GLN A 44 4.90 -22.69 -11.85
C GLN A 44 5.08 -23.79 -12.91
N GLY A 45 6.00 -23.58 -13.86
CA GLY A 45 6.28 -24.54 -14.93
C GLY A 45 5.22 -24.61 -16.03
N ARG A 46 4.13 -23.85 -15.94
CA ARG A 46 3.09 -23.71 -16.95
C ARG A 46 3.33 -22.46 -17.79
N ASP A 47 3.14 -22.57 -19.07
CA ASP A 47 3.21 -21.43 -20.00
C ASP A 47 1.81 -20.93 -20.31
N LEU A 48 1.43 -19.78 -19.72
CA LEU A 48 0.08 -19.24 -19.75
C LEU A 48 -0.04 -18.13 -20.78
N SER A 49 -1.07 -18.19 -21.62
CA SER A 49 -1.37 -17.15 -22.60
C SER A 49 -2.14 -15.99 -21.96
N ILE A 50 -1.71 -14.77 -22.24
CA ILE A 50 -2.43 -13.56 -21.87
C ILE A 50 -3.60 -13.37 -22.84
N LYS A 51 -4.81 -13.14 -22.30
CA LYS A 51 -6.01 -12.83 -23.06
C LYS A 51 -6.36 -11.35 -22.98
N ALA A 52 -6.96 -10.82 -24.02
CA ALA A 52 -7.64 -9.53 -23.93
C ALA A 52 -8.81 -9.64 -22.94
N VAL A 53 -9.01 -8.61 -22.11
CA VAL A 53 -10.12 -8.60 -21.17
C VAL A 53 -11.44 -8.38 -21.92
N ASP A 54 -12.42 -9.24 -21.66
CA ASP A 54 -13.82 -9.14 -22.08
C ASP A 54 -14.74 -9.66 -20.95
N ALA A 55 -16.05 -9.62 -21.13
CA ALA A 55 -17.00 -10.05 -20.11
C ALA A 55 -16.93 -11.56 -19.86
N ALA A 56 -16.76 -12.37 -20.90
CA ALA A 56 -16.68 -13.83 -20.81
C ALA A 56 -15.43 -14.29 -20.05
N ALA A 57 -14.38 -13.46 -20.01
CA ALA A 57 -13.17 -13.78 -19.28
C ALA A 57 -13.38 -13.92 -17.76
N PHE A 58 -14.50 -13.43 -17.22
CA PHE A 58 -14.82 -13.50 -15.78
C PHE A 58 -15.77 -14.67 -15.42
N GLU A 59 -16.33 -15.36 -16.39
CA GLU A 59 -17.23 -16.50 -16.12
C GLU A 59 -16.50 -17.61 -15.35
N GLY A 60 -17.06 -18.01 -14.19
CA GLY A 60 -16.49 -19.04 -13.32
C GLY A 60 -15.18 -18.63 -12.63
N VAL A 61 -14.90 -17.34 -12.53
CA VAL A 61 -13.78 -16.78 -11.74
C VAL A 61 -14.28 -16.47 -10.34
N ASP A 62 -13.61 -16.96 -9.29
CA ASP A 62 -13.95 -16.67 -7.90
C ASP A 62 -13.32 -15.35 -7.43
N VAL A 63 -12.05 -15.11 -7.79
CA VAL A 63 -11.27 -13.95 -7.35
C VAL A 63 -10.57 -13.28 -8.52
N VAL A 64 -10.70 -11.98 -8.62
CA VAL A 64 -9.97 -11.13 -9.57
C VAL A 64 -9.02 -10.22 -8.80
N LEU A 65 -7.71 -10.35 -9.05
CA LEU A 65 -6.69 -9.42 -8.59
C LEU A 65 -6.45 -8.38 -9.69
N ALA A 66 -6.95 -7.17 -9.49
CA ALA A 66 -6.93 -6.12 -10.52
C ALA A 66 -5.83 -5.08 -10.26
N SER A 67 -4.96 -4.86 -11.26
CA SER A 67 -3.91 -3.82 -11.25
C SER A 67 -3.69 -3.23 -12.64
N ALA A 68 -4.78 -2.75 -13.27
CA ALA A 68 -4.79 -2.25 -14.64
C ALA A 68 -5.08 -0.74 -14.74
N GLY A 69 -5.17 -0.03 -13.60
CA GLY A 69 -5.47 1.39 -13.52
C GLY A 69 -6.96 1.72 -13.42
N GLY A 70 -7.27 2.91 -12.90
CA GLY A 70 -8.62 3.28 -12.47
C GLY A 70 -9.70 3.25 -13.54
N SER A 71 -9.38 3.65 -14.78
CA SER A 71 -10.35 3.60 -15.88
C SER A 71 -10.75 2.17 -16.27
N ILE A 72 -9.78 1.26 -16.23
CA ILE A 72 -10.00 -0.17 -16.52
C ILE A 72 -10.79 -0.80 -15.37
N SER A 73 -10.43 -0.50 -14.12
CA SER A 73 -11.14 -1.00 -12.93
C SER A 73 -12.60 -0.53 -12.92
N ARG A 74 -12.88 0.76 -13.15
CA ARG A 74 -14.26 1.27 -13.24
C ARG A 74 -15.09 0.55 -14.30
N ARG A 75 -14.47 0.15 -15.41
CA ARG A 75 -15.16 -0.58 -16.46
C ARG A 75 -15.40 -2.04 -16.12
N TRP A 76 -14.39 -2.75 -15.61
CA TRP A 76 -14.40 -4.20 -15.54
C TRP A 76 -14.68 -4.79 -14.15
N ALA A 77 -14.40 -4.06 -13.06
CA ALA A 77 -14.68 -4.59 -11.73
C ALA A 77 -16.19 -4.85 -11.49
N PRO A 78 -17.12 -3.96 -11.88
CA PRO A 78 -18.54 -4.26 -11.76
C PRO A 78 -18.98 -5.44 -12.64
N VAL A 79 -18.40 -5.63 -13.83
CA VAL A 79 -18.70 -6.76 -14.72
C VAL A 79 -18.24 -8.08 -14.09
N ALA A 80 -17.04 -8.11 -13.54
CA ALA A 80 -16.50 -9.29 -12.86
C ALA A 80 -17.31 -9.62 -11.59
N ALA A 81 -17.70 -8.62 -10.80
CA ALA A 81 -18.55 -8.80 -9.62
C ALA A 81 -19.93 -9.33 -9.99
N ALA A 82 -20.54 -8.82 -11.05
CA ALA A 82 -21.82 -9.34 -11.59
C ALA A 82 -21.72 -10.78 -12.10
N ALA A 83 -20.54 -11.22 -12.56
CA ALA A 83 -20.26 -12.60 -12.94
C ALA A 83 -20.01 -13.54 -11.74
N GLY A 84 -20.07 -13.01 -10.50
CA GLY A 84 -19.91 -13.76 -9.24
C GLY A 84 -18.50 -13.74 -8.65
N ALA A 85 -17.55 -13.04 -9.26
CA ALA A 85 -16.20 -12.91 -8.71
C ALA A 85 -16.13 -11.86 -7.61
N VAL A 86 -15.21 -12.03 -6.65
CA VAL A 86 -14.76 -10.94 -5.77
C VAL A 86 -13.54 -10.26 -6.40
N VAL A 87 -13.65 -8.97 -6.64
CA VAL A 87 -12.58 -8.16 -7.24
C VAL A 87 -11.81 -7.44 -6.14
N ILE A 88 -10.50 -7.66 -6.08
CA ILE A 88 -9.58 -6.90 -5.22
C ILE A 88 -8.84 -5.91 -6.12
N ASP A 89 -9.19 -4.62 -6.00
CA ASP A 89 -8.74 -3.57 -6.92
C ASP A 89 -7.63 -2.72 -6.34
N ASN A 90 -6.44 -2.78 -6.96
CA ASN A 90 -5.28 -1.97 -6.58
C ASN A 90 -5.36 -0.51 -7.07
N SER A 91 -6.34 -0.16 -7.90
CA SER A 91 -6.48 1.20 -8.41
C SER A 91 -7.15 2.14 -7.38
N SER A 92 -7.14 3.43 -7.67
CA SER A 92 -7.86 4.42 -6.86
C SER A 92 -9.36 4.51 -7.16
N ALA A 93 -9.89 3.66 -8.07
CA ALA A 93 -11.23 3.81 -8.63
C ALA A 93 -12.35 3.79 -7.58
N PHE A 94 -12.22 2.94 -6.55
CA PHE A 94 -13.26 2.65 -5.58
C PHE A 94 -12.85 2.93 -4.12
N ARG A 95 -11.63 3.40 -3.88
CA ARG A 95 -11.10 3.54 -2.51
C ARG A 95 -11.94 4.43 -1.60
N LEU A 96 -12.48 5.51 -2.14
CA LEU A 96 -13.30 6.46 -1.38
C LEU A 96 -14.81 6.23 -1.53
N ASP A 97 -15.22 5.22 -2.28
CA ASP A 97 -16.62 4.81 -2.36
C ASP A 97 -17.07 4.27 -0.98
N PRO A 98 -18.12 4.82 -0.36
CA PRO A 98 -18.59 4.39 0.97
C PRO A 98 -19.09 2.94 1.00
N GLU A 99 -19.54 2.41 -0.14
CA GLU A 99 -20.04 1.03 -0.24
C GLU A 99 -18.95 0.01 -0.55
N VAL A 100 -17.71 0.45 -0.84
CA VAL A 100 -16.58 -0.42 -1.14
C VAL A 100 -15.61 -0.41 0.03
N PRO A 101 -15.35 -1.54 0.70
CA PRO A 101 -14.38 -1.60 1.79
C PRO A 101 -12.95 -1.33 1.28
N LEU A 102 -12.19 -0.58 2.08
CA LEU A 102 -10.78 -0.28 1.86
C LEU A 102 -9.97 -1.00 2.94
N VAL A 103 -9.16 -2.00 2.56
CA VAL A 103 -8.69 -3.02 3.50
C VAL A 103 -7.16 -3.11 3.56
N VAL A 104 -6.65 -3.07 4.79
CA VAL A 104 -5.30 -3.52 5.16
C VAL A 104 -5.48 -4.68 6.15
N PRO A 105 -5.16 -5.92 5.78
CA PRO A 105 -5.49 -7.12 6.57
C PRO A 105 -5.00 -7.09 8.02
N GLU A 106 -3.87 -6.47 8.30
CA GLU A 106 -3.31 -6.35 9.67
C GLU A 106 -3.96 -5.21 10.48
N VAL A 107 -4.77 -4.34 9.84
CA VAL A 107 -5.35 -3.15 10.49
C VAL A 107 -6.86 -3.27 10.65
N ASN A 108 -7.56 -3.55 9.56
CA ASN A 108 -9.02 -3.57 9.53
C ASN A 108 -9.59 -4.76 8.72
N PRO A 109 -9.16 -6.02 8.98
CA PRO A 109 -9.58 -7.18 8.19
C PRO A 109 -11.10 -7.34 8.13
N GLN A 110 -11.81 -7.02 9.22
CA GLN A 110 -13.26 -7.12 9.34
C GLN A 110 -14.01 -6.27 8.30
N ALA A 111 -13.42 -5.18 7.82
CA ALA A 111 -14.04 -4.34 6.79
C ALA A 111 -14.31 -5.13 5.50
N ALA A 112 -13.48 -6.13 5.19
CA ALA A 112 -13.67 -6.96 4.02
C ALA A 112 -14.98 -7.77 4.03
N LEU A 113 -15.57 -8.06 5.21
CA LEU A 113 -16.86 -8.75 5.31
C LEU A 113 -18.02 -7.97 4.69
N GLY A 114 -17.91 -6.65 4.65
CA GLY A 114 -18.93 -5.76 4.08
C GLY A 114 -18.90 -5.61 2.56
N HIS A 115 -18.07 -6.39 1.85
CA HIS A 115 -17.94 -6.23 0.40
C HIS A 115 -19.22 -6.65 -0.35
N ARG A 116 -19.48 -5.96 -1.46
CA ARG A 116 -20.54 -6.27 -2.43
C ARG A 116 -19.94 -6.70 -3.78
N GLY A 117 -18.92 -7.57 -3.74
CA GLY A 117 -18.21 -8.05 -4.90
C GLY A 117 -16.94 -7.25 -5.27
N ILE A 118 -16.70 -6.08 -4.66
CA ILE A 118 -15.47 -5.30 -4.86
C ILE A 118 -14.87 -4.95 -3.51
N ILE A 119 -13.54 -5.12 -3.38
CA ILE A 119 -12.73 -4.66 -2.25
C ILE A 119 -11.61 -3.79 -2.80
N ALA A 120 -11.44 -2.59 -2.27
CA ALA A 120 -10.37 -1.70 -2.67
C ALA A 120 -9.09 -1.99 -1.87
N ASN A 121 -7.98 -2.07 -2.58
CA ASN A 121 -6.63 -2.12 -2.02
C ASN A 121 -6.10 -0.69 -1.91
N PRO A 122 -5.63 -0.24 -0.74
CA PRO A 122 -5.25 1.15 -0.52
C PRO A 122 -4.05 1.63 -1.35
N ASN A 123 -3.77 2.91 -1.27
CA ASN A 123 -2.54 3.51 -1.76
C ASN A 123 -1.32 2.94 -1.03
N CYS A 124 -0.21 2.77 -1.75
CA CYS A 124 0.98 2.11 -1.23
C CYS A 124 1.56 2.80 0.02
N THR A 125 1.65 4.13 0.02
CA THR A 125 2.12 4.88 1.20
C THR A 125 1.11 4.79 2.34
N THR A 126 -0.18 4.83 2.06
CA THR A 126 -1.22 4.67 3.09
C THR A 126 -1.16 3.30 3.78
N ILE A 127 -0.89 2.22 3.03
CA ILE A 127 -0.71 0.88 3.64
C ILE A 127 0.47 0.90 4.60
N LEU A 128 1.62 1.43 4.17
CA LEU A 128 2.83 1.47 5.00
C LEU A 128 2.59 2.30 6.28
N LEU A 129 2.00 3.48 6.12
CA LEU A 129 1.69 4.38 7.23
C LEU A 129 0.73 3.73 8.24
N THR A 130 -0.38 3.18 7.79
CA THR A 130 -1.42 2.62 8.68
C THR A 130 -0.95 1.42 9.47
N LEU A 131 -0.02 0.61 8.95
CA LEU A 131 0.63 -0.48 9.69
C LEU A 131 1.41 0.03 10.91
N ALA A 132 2.06 1.18 10.78
CA ALA A 132 2.77 1.78 11.91
C ALA A 132 1.82 2.53 12.87
N LEU A 133 0.77 3.18 12.36
CA LEU A 133 -0.15 3.96 13.18
C LEU A 133 -1.10 3.08 14.01
N ALA A 134 -1.61 1.98 13.45
CA ALA A 134 -2.67 1.18 14.06
C ALA A 134 -2.32 0.64 15.48
N PRO A 135 -1.14 0.01 15.71
CA PRO A 135 -0.78 -0.48 17.04
C PRO A 135 -0.61 0.66 18.06
N LEU A 136 -0.16 1.83 17.61
CA LEU A 136 0.00 3.01 18.47
C LEU A 136 -1.37 3.62 18.81
N GLN A 137 -2.24 3.79 17.82
CA GLN A 137 -3.61 4.28 17.99
C GLN A 137 -4.42 3.41 18.96
N ALA A 138 -4.29 2.09 18.86
CA ALA A 138 -4.98 1.16 19.74
C ALA A 138 -4.58 1.34 21.21
N ARG A 139 -3.39 1.87 21.47
CA ARG A 139 -2.86 2.10 22.81
C ARG A 139 -3.11 3.51 23.33
N ARG A 140 -2.92 4.52 22.50
CA ARG A 140 -3.16 5.94 22.81
C ARG A 140 -3.74 6.67 21.60
N PRO A 141 -4.82 7.45 21.78
CA PRO A 141 -5.42 8.18 20.68
C PRO A 141 -4.44 9.14 20.00
N ILE A 142 -4.39 9.06 18.67
CA ILE A 142 -3.61 9.97 17.84
C ILE A 142 -4.41 11.24 17.61
N ARG A 143 -3.80 12.38 17.90
CA ARG A 143 -4.37 13.71 17.68
C ARG A 143 -4.08 14.24 16.29
N ARG A 144 -2.85 14.03 15.80
CA ARG A 144 -2.39 14.55 14.52
C ARG A 144 -1.22 13.73 13.98
N VAL A 145 -1.15 13.64 12.65
CA VAL A 145 -0.02 13.04 11.93
C VAL A 145 0.51 14.03 10.91
N VAL A 146 1.83 14.20 10.85
CA VAL A 146 2.53 14.85 9.75
C VAL A 146 3.45 13.82 9.12
N VAL A 147 3.33 13.64 7.81
CA VAL A 147 4.13 12.65 7.08
C VAL A 147 4.75 13.24 5.83
N SER A 148 6.04 12.97 5.65
CA SER A 148 6.73 13.24 4.40
C SER A 148 7.15 11.90 3.77
N THR A 149 6.70 11.65 2.53
CA THR A 149 7.03 10.41 1.83
C THR A 149 8.19 10.62 0.87
N TYR A 150 9.03 9.61 0.75
CA TYR A 150 10.14 9.50 -0.19
C TYR A 150 9.84 8.33 -1.12
N GLN A 151 9.14 8.64 -2.24
CA GLN A 151 8.55 7.62 -3.10
C GLN A 151 9.48 7.24 -4.25
N SER A 152 9.80 5.95 -4.32
CA SER A 152 10.61 5.38 -5.40
C SER A 152 9.91 5.46 -6.75
N VAL A 153 10.71 5.41 -7.81
CA VAL A 153 10.23 5.54 -9.20
C VAL A 153 9.37 4.36 -9.66
N SER A 154 9.52 3.20 -9.06
CA SER A 154 8.74 1.99 -9.43
C SER A 154 7.23 2.15 -9.23
N GLY A 155 6.79 3.08 -8.35
CA GLY A 155 5.39 3.48 -8.26
C GLY A 155 4.81 4.08 -9.56
N ALA A 156 5.67 4.65 -10.42
CA ALA A 156 5.32 5.12 -11.75
C ALA A 156 5.48 4.03 -12.85
N GLY A 157 5.86 2.81 -12.47
CA GLY A 157 5.94 1.65 -13.36
C GLY A 157 7.31 1.37 -13.95
N ALA A 158 7.40 0.27 -14.71
CA ALA A 158 8.66 -0.24 -15.25
C ALA A 158 9.37 0.73 -16.21
N ARG A 159 8.61 1.49 -17.00
CA ARG A 159 9.18 2.49 -17.92
C ARG A 159 9.90 3.61 -17.17
N ALA A 160 9.34 4.08 -16.07
CA ALA A 160 9.97 5.10 -15.23
C ALA A 160 11.24 4.59 -14.53
N MET A 161 11.27 3.31 -14.15
CA MET A 161 12.48 2.68 -13.61
C MET A 161 13.60 2.62 -14.64
N GLU A 162 13.28 2.28 -15.88
CA GLU A 162 14.28 2.24 -16.96
C GLU A 162 14.74 3.64 -17.33
N GLU A 163 13.84 4.61 -17.39
CA GLU A 163 14.18 6.02 -17.57
C GLU A 163 15.19 6.50 -16.51
N LEU A 164 14.93 6.22 -15.21
CA LEU A 164 15.87 6.59 -14.15
C LEU A 164 17.26 5.98 -14.39
N ARG A 165 17.34 4.70 -14.76
CA ARG A 165 18.64 4.03 -15.04
C ARG A 165 19.36 4.69 -16.20
N THR A 166 18.66 4.94 -17.29
CA THR A 166 19.21 5.54 -18.52
C THR A 166 19.69 6.96 -18.28
N LEU A 167 18.84 7.80 -17.67
CA LEU A 167 19.18 9.19 -17.40
C LEU A 167 20.29 9.33 -16.35
N SER A 168 20.37 8.41 -15.39
CA SER A 168 21.51 8.39 -14.45
C SER A 168 22.84 8.16 -15.16
N ARG A 169 22.89 7.23 -16.14
CA ARG A 169 24.09 7.02 -16.97
C ARG A 169 24.39 8.27 -17.82
N THR A 170 23.37 8.85 -18.46
CA THR A 170 23.53 10.08 -19.25
C THR A 170 24.18 11.20 -18.44
N VAL A 171 23.73 11.43 -17.20
CA VAL A 171 24.30 12.47 -16.33
C VAL A 171 25.76 12.13 -15.95
N LEU A 172 26.03 10.88 -15.61
CA LEU A 172 27.40 10.45 -15.25
C LEU A 172 28.39 10.56 -16.41
N ASP A 173 27.90 10.40 -17.64
CA ASP A 173 28.68 10.55 -18.86
C ASP A 173 28.77 12.03 -19.32
N GLY A 174 28.27 12.99 -18.51
CA GLY A 174 28.31 14.42 -18.80
C GLY A 174 27.25 14.90 -19.81
N GLY A 175 26.26 14.07 -20.12
CA GLY A 175 25.15 14.41 -21.00
C GLY A 175 24.00 15.10 -20.26
N GLU A 176 23.09 15.71 -21.01
CA GLU A 176 21.89 16.36 -20.49
C GLU A 176 20.74 15.33 -20.42
N PRO A 177 20.11 15.12 -19.22
CA PRO A 177 19.03 14.15 -19.06
C PRO A 177 17.69 14.73 -19.54
N VAL A 178 17.11 14.16 -20.57
CA VAL A 178 15.78 14.53 -21.10
C VAL A 178 14.78 13.46 -20.64
N SER A 179 13.79 13.85 -19.82
CA SER A 179 12.75 12.97 -19.31
C SER A 179 11.59 12.86 -20.29
N GLU A 180 11.11 11.63 -20.54
CA GLU A 180 9.97 11.32 -21.42
C GLU A 180 8.79 10.69 -20.68
N VAL A 181 9.04 10.06 -19.53
CA VAL A 181 8.03 9.33 -18.74
C VAL A 181 7.57 10.15 -17.54
N LEU A 182 8.51 10.78 -16.85
CA LEU A 182 8.23 11.66 -15.72
C LEU A 182 8.27 13.14 -16.16
N PRO A 183 7.62 14.06 -15.43
CA PRO A 183 7.62 15.49 -15.80
C PRO A 183 9.00 16.15 -15.69
N HIS A 184 9.88 15.58 -14.88
CA HIS A 184 11.25 16.05 -14.67
C HIS A 184 12.20 14.87 -14.58
N SER A 185 13.47 15.06 -14.96
CA SER A 185 14.49 14.06 -14.72
C SER A 185 14.64 13.79 -13.22
N LEU A 186 14.58 12.51 -12.85
CA LEU A 186 14.79 12.07 -11.49
C LEU A 186 16.26 11.69 -11.21
N ALA A 187 17.09 11.61 -12.24
CA ALA A 187 18.51 11.30 -12.12
C ALA A 187 19.22 12.35 -11.25
N PHE A 188 19.70 11.94 -10.07
CA PHE A 188 20.34 12.81 -9.06
C PHE A 188 19.50 14.02 -8.64
N ASN A 189 18.17 13.89 -8.69
CA ASN A 189 17.20 14.93 -8.42
C ASN A 189 16.03 14.39 -7.60
N LEU A 190 15.23 15.29 -7.04
CA LEU A 190 13.94 14.99 -6.45
C LEU A 190 12.91 16.06 -6.83
N PHE A 191 11.64 15.72 -6.81
CA PHE A 191 10.57 16.67 -7.01
C PHE A 191 9.28 16.22 -6.29
N LEU A 192 8.37 17.16 -6.04
CA LEU A 192 7.07 16.86 -5.45
C LEU A 192 6.26 15.93 -6.34
N HIS A 193 5.46 15.05 -5.74
CA HIS A 193 4.70 14.05 -6.47
C HIS A 193 3.83 14.69 -7.58
N ASN A 194 3.92 14.14 -8.77
CA ASN A 194 3.37 14.69 -10.02
C ASN A 194 1.89 14.32 -10.28
N SER A 195 1.15 13.87 -9.28
CA SER A 195 -0.31 13.74 -9.41
C SER A 195 -0.98 15.13 -9.46
N PRO A 196 -2.20 15.23 -10.02
CA PRO A 196 -2.88 16.51 -10.20
C PRO A 196 -2.99 17.31 -8.90
N LEU A 197 -2.69 18.61 -8.98
CA LEU A 197 -2.89 19.54 -7.88
C LEU A 197 -4.37 19.88 -7.74
N GLN A 198 -4.81 20.05 -6.51
CA GLN A 198 -6.15 20.48 -6.16
C GLN A 198 -6.16 21.96 -5.73
N PRO A 199 -7.32 22.63 -5.69
CA PRO A 199 -7.43 24.05 -5.28
C PRO A 199 -6.89 24.34 -3.88
N SER A 200 -6.80 23.32 -3.02
CA SER A 200 -6.19 23.42 -1.68
C SER A 200 -4.66 23.55 -1.68
N GLY A 201 -4.01 23.36 -2.83
CA GLY A 201 -2.56 23.30 -2.97
C GLY A 201 -1.97 21.90 -2.73
N TYR A 202 -2.76 20.94 -2.24
CA TYR A 202 -2.33 19.55 -2.11
C TYR A 202 -2.47 18.81 -3.45
N CYS A 203 -1.59 17.84 -3.71
CA CYS A 203 -1.78 16.94 -4.84
C CYS A 203 -2.67 15.75 -4.46
N GLU A 204 -3.21 15.05 -5.48
CA GLU A 204 -4.09 13.89 -5.23
C GLU A 204 -3.43 12.81 -4.39
N GLU A 205 -2.13 12.58 -4.51
CA GLU A 205 -1.41 11.57 -3.74
C GLU A 205 -1.44 11.89 -2.23
N GLU A 206 -1.24 13.16 -1.88
CA GLU A 206 -1.30 13.64 -0.49
C GLU A 206 -2.72 13.54 0.09
N LEU A 207 -3.74 13.85 -0.71
CA LEU A 207 -5.15 13.71 -0.29
C LEU A 207 -5.57 12.25 -0.13
N LYS A 208 -5.03 11.32 -0.95
CA LYS A 208 -5.23 9.88 -0.74
C LYS A 208 -4.73 9.46 0.64
N MET A 209 -3.54 9.88 1.05
CA MET A 209 -3.03 9.55 2.37
C MET A 209 -3.97 10.01 3.48
N LEU A 210 -4.52 11.23 3.40
CA LEU A 210 -5.47 11.75 4.36
C LEU A 210 -6.77 10.93 4.39
N HIS A 211 -7.43 10.81 3.24
CA HIS A 211 -8.78 10.23 3.19
C HIS A 211 -8.77 8.71 3.38
N GLU A 212 -7.79 8.03 2.81
CA GLU A 212 -7.66 6.58 2.94
C GLU A 212 -7.25 6.18 4.37
N THR A 213 -6.33 6.90 5.02
CA THR A 213 -5.98 6.66 6.44
C THR A 213 -7.20 6.81 7.34
N ARG A 214 -7.98 7.87 7.16
CA ARG A 214 -9.22 8.08 7.91
C ARG A 214 -10.20 6.92 7.75
N LYS A 215 -10.37 6.43 6.53
CA LYS A 215 -11.29 5.33 6.21
C LYS A 215 -10.80 3.99 6.77
N ILE A 216 -9.52 3.66 6.63
CA ILE A 216 -8.94 2.39 7.08
C ILE A 216 -8.96 2.30 8.61
N MET A 217 -8.62 3.40 9.29
CA MET A 217 -8.50 3.43 10.75
C MET A 217 -9.81 3.79 11.46
N ASP A 218 -10.89 4.06 10.70
CA ASP A 218 -12.17 4.55 11.22
C ASP A 218 -12.01 5.81 12.11
N LEU A 219 -11.20 6.74 11.64
CA LEU A 219 -10.89 8.00 12.32
C LEU A 219 -11.26 9.19 11.40
N PRO A 220 -12.54 9.51 11.20
CA PRO A 220 -12.98 10.54 10.23
C PRO A 220 -12.40 11.93 10.51
N GLU A 221 -12.12 12.24 11.79
CA GLU A 221 -11.61 13.54 12.22
C GLU A 221 -10.08 13.57 12.37
N LEU A 222 -9.37 12.49 12.03
CA LEU A 222 -7.90 12.47 12.13
C LEU A 222 -7.29 13.64 11.37
N ARG A 223 -6.48 14.42 12.06
CA ARG A 223 -5.73 15.52 11.47
C ARG A 223 -4.44 14.98 10.85
N LEU A 224 -4.39 14.89 9.52
CA LEU A 224 -3.22 14.40 8.80
C LEU A 224 -2.80 15.40 7.73
N SER A 225 -1.50 15.69 7.67
CA SER A 225 -0.88 16.48 6.60
C SER A 225 0.23 15.66 5.97
N ALA A 226 0.18 15.49 4.65
CA ALA A 226 1.17 14.75 3.89
C ALA A 226 1.92 15.66 2.92
N THR A 227 3.21 15.38 2.71
CA THR A 227 4.02 15.91 1.61
C THR A 227 4.64 14.74 0.87
N CYS A 228 4.28 14.56 -0.38
CA CYS A 228 4.74 13.44 -1.18
C CYS A 228 5.86 13.84 -2.12
N VAL A 229 7.02 13.18 -2.03
CA VAL A 229 8.23 13.49 -2.79
C VAL A 229 8.66 12.28 -3.62
N ARG A 230 8.92 12.50 -4.91
CA ARG A 230 9.57 11.51 -5.77
C ARG A 230 11.07 11.59 -5.62
N VAL A 231 11.73 10.45 -5.33
CA VAL A 231 13.16 10.36 -5.10
C VAL A 231 13.84 9.37 -6.06
N PRO A 232 15.15 9.51 -6.35
CA PRO A 232 15.89 8.68 -7.30
C PRO A 232 16.23 7.29 -6.73
N VAL A 233 15.23 6.61 -6.19
CA VAL A 233 15.27 5.25 -5.66
C VAL A 233 14.46 4.35 -6.58
N LEU A 234 15.01 3.18 -6.93
CA LEU A 234 14.36 2.28 -7.89
C LEU A 234 13.10 1.61 -7.32
N ARG A 235 13.18 1.08 -6.09
CA ARG A 235 12.08 0.32 -5.45
C ARG A 235 12.11 0.56 -3.95
N ALA A 236 10.97 0.41 -3.29
CA ALA A 236 10.65 0.70 -1.89
C ALA A 236 10.46 2.19 -1.60
N HIS A 237 9.40 2.49 -0.85
CA HIS A 237 9.10 3.82 -0.33
C HIS A 237 9.62 3.99 1.08
N SER A 238 9.89 5.24 1.45
CA SER A 238 10.22 5.60 2.84
C SER A 238 9.32 6.74 3.29
N GLU A 239 9.11 6.85 4.61
CA GLU A 239 8.28 7.90 5.18
C GLU A 239 8.91 8.40 6.50
N ALA A 240 9.01 9.72 6.65
CA ALA A 240 9.26 10.39 7.92
C ALA A 240 7.93 10.78 8.53
N VAL A 241 7.65 10.32 9.75
CA VAL A 241 6.34 10.47 10.37
C VAL A 241 6.50 11.11 11.75
N ASN A 242 5.79 12.22 11.96
CA ASN A 242 5.56 12.84 13.26
C ASN A 242 4.13 12.51 13.70
N ILE A 243 3.97 11.99 14.91
CA ILE A 243 2.70 11.55 15.47
C ILE A 243 2.46 12.24 16.79
N GLU A 244 1.47 13.14 16.84
CA GLU A 244 1.01 13.76 18.08
C GLU A 244 -0.11 12.91 18.69
N PHE A 245 0.00 12.62 19.98
CA PHE A 245 -1.00 11.88 20.77
C PHE A 245 -1.75 12.84 21.71
N GLU A 246 -2.86 12.38 22.26
CA GLU A 246 -3.59 13.14 23.28
C GLU A 246 -2.82 13.23 24.61
N GLN A 247 -1.91 12.29 24.87
CA GLN A 247 -1.07 12.19 26.07
C GLN A 247 0.34 11.73 25.69
N PRO A 248 1.37 12.00 26.51
CA PRO A 248 2.72 11.54 26.28
C PRO A 248 2.78 10.03 26.04
N PHE A 249 3.57 9.63 25.04
CA PHE A 249 3.75 8.22 24.68
C PHE A 249 5.22 7.83 24.93
N PRO A 250 5.51 6.96 25.91
CA PRO A 250 6.88 6.51 26.14
C PRO A 250 7.47 5.81 24.93
N VAL A 251 8.67 6.20 24.53
CA VAL A 251 9.36 5.68 23.34
C VAL A 251 9.53 4.17 23.42
N GLU A 252 9.91 3.62 24.58
CA GLU A 252 10.09 2.17 24.76
C GLU A 252 8.78 1.38 24.65
N GLU A 253 7.67 1.97 25.09
CA GLU A 253 6.34 1.36 24.89
C GLU A 253 5.97 1.31 23.41
N ALA A 254 6.22 2.40 22.67
CA ALA A 254 6.01 2.44 21.22
C ALA A 254 6.87 1.41 20.47
N ARG A 255 8.16 1.26 20.86
CA ARG A 255 9.06 0.25 20.31
C ARG A 255 8.51 -1.16 20.52
N ALA A 256 8.10 -1.48 21.75
CA ALA A 256 7.57 -2.81 22.07
C ALA A 256 6.30 -3.13 21.28
N LEU A 257 5.40 -2.15 21.11
CA LEU A 257 4.17 -2.33 20.32
C LEU A 257 4.48 -2.55 18.84
N LEU A 258 5.37 -1.75 18.26
CA LEU A 258 5.75 -1.88 16.85
C LEU A 258 6.52 -3.17 16.58
N ALA A 259 7.38 -3.60 17.49
CA ALA A 259 8.10 -4.88 17.38
C ALA A 259 7.15 -6.10 17.41
N ALA A 260 6.00 -5.99 18.08
CA ALA A 260 5.00 -7.05 18.17
C ALA A 260 3.91 -6.95 17.09
N ALA A 261 3.87 -5.87 16.33
CA ALA A 261 2.80 -5.62 15.37
C ALA A 261 2.92 -6.52 14.12
N PRO A 262 1.82 -7.15 13.67
CA PRO A 262 1.85 -7.96 12.46
C PRO A 262 2.19 -7.10 11.24
N GLY A 263 3.01 -7.63 10.34
CA GLY A 263 3.44 -6.93 9.13
C GLY A 263 4.49 -5.84 9.34
N VAL A 264 4.93 -5.60 10.58
CA VAL A 264 5.97 -4.64 10.95
C VAL A 264 7.24 -5.37 11.39
N GLU A 265 8.40 -4.84 11.04
CA GLU A 265 9.72 -5.25 11.54
C GLU A 265 10.39 -4.03 12.18
N LEU A 266 10.75 -4.14 13.46
CA LEU A 266 11.55 -3.12 14.11
C LEU A 266 13.02 -3.27 13.67
N LEU A 267 13.55 -2.25 12.99
CA LEU A 267 14.92 -2.21 12.48
C LEU A 267 15.59 -0.92 12.92
N GLU A 268 16.28 -0.94 14.06
CA GLU A 268 17.06 0.20 14.53
C GLU A 268 18.27 -0.23 15.37
N ASP A 269 19.40 0.37 15.06
CA ASP A 269 20.63 0.26 15.84
C ASP A 269 21.28 1.65 15.91
N PHE A 270 21.11 2.27 17.05
CA PHE A 270 21.65 3.61 17.30
C PHE A 270 23.17 3.61 17.44
N ALA A 271 23.78 2.50 17.87
CA ALA A 271 25.24 2.40 18.02
C ALA A 271 25.95 2.41 16.67
N THR A 272 25.38 1.75 15.67
CA THR A 272 25.93 1.68 14.31
C THR A 272 25.24 2.65 13.33
N ASN A 273 24.32 3.47 13.80
CA ASN A 273 23.48 4.38 12.99
C ASN A 273 22.75 3.64 11.85
N ARG A 274 22.25 2.44 12.14
CA ARG A 274 21.54 1.63 11.16
C ARG A 274 20.02 1.73 11.39
N PHE A 275 19.33 2.17 10.36
CA PHE A 275 17.88 2.36 10.32
C PHE A 275 17.33 1.84 8.99
N PRO A 276 16.00 1.68 8.81
CA PRO A 276 15.43 1.16 7.58
C PRO A 276 15.88 1.92 6.34
N MET A 277 16.29 1.18 5.31
CA MET A 277 16.63 1.74 3.99
C MET A 277 15.84 1.00 2.89
N PRO A 278 15.57 1.66 1.75
CA PRO A 278 14.92 1.02 0.61
C PRO A 278 15.58 -0.29 0.17
N THR A 279 16.91 -0.36 0.24
CA THR A 279 17.69 -1.56 -0.10
C THR A 279 17.47 -2.73 0.85
N ASP A 280 17.16 -2.46 2.12
CA ASP A 280 16.91 -3.49 3.13
C ASP A 280 15.56 -4.17 2.95
N VAL A 281 14.56 -3.46 2.42
CA VAL A 281 13.16 -3.90 2.34
C VAL A 281 12.71 -4.29 0.94
N THR A 282 13.49 -3.98 -0.09
CA THR A 282 13.16 -4.37 -1.46
C THR A 282 13.03 -5.89 -1.59
N GLY A 283 11.87 -6.37 -2.06
CA GLY A 283 11.54 -7.79 -2.18
C GLY A 283 11.12 -8.46 -0.87
N ARG A 284 10.95 -7.71 0.23
CA ARG A 284 10.52 -8.24 1.53
C ARG A 284 9.08 -7.86 1.86
N ASP A 285 8.43 -8.69 2.67
CA ASP A 285 7.02 -8.51 3.06
C ASP A 285 6.82 -7.48 4.17
N PRO A 286 7.61 -7.47 5.27
CA PRO A 286 7.40 -6.53 6.37
C PRO A 286 7.71 -5.08 5.98
N VAL A 287 6.98 -4.17 6.63
CA VAL A 287 7.34 -2.75 6.70
C VAL A 287 8.34 -2.57 7.83
N ALA A 288 9.55 -2.14 7.51
CA ALA A 288 10.57 -1.87 8.52
C ALA A 288 10.32 -0.48 9.13
N VAL A 289 10.24 -0.43 10.46
CA VAL A 289 10.08 0.80 11.24
C VAL A 289 11.30 0.96 12.15
N GLY A 290 11.78 2.19 12.30
CA GLY A 290 12.89 2.47 13.19
C GLY A 290 13.07 3.97 13.42
N ARG A 291 14.22 4.33 14.04
CA ARG A 291 14.50 5.69 14.45
C ARG A 291 13.40 6.31 15.32
N ILE A 292 12.77 5.49 16.15
CA ILE A 292 11.69 5.92 17.04
C ILE A 292 12.29 6.76 18.16
N ARG A 293 11.80 7.99 18.31
CA ARG A 293 12.32 8.95 19.28
C ARG A 293 11.25 9.94 19.71
N GLN A 294 11.48 10.56 20.86
CA GLN A 294 10.66 11.67 21.33
C GLN A 294 10.83 12.88 20.40
N ASP A 295 9.77 13.56 20.07
CA ASP A 295 9.83 14.90 19.48
C ASP A 295 10.37 15.90 20.52
N LEU A 296 11.37 16.68 20.14
CA LEU A 296 11.98 17.65 21.06
C LEU A 296 11.13 18.92 21.28
N SER A 297 10.14 19.13 20.41
CA SER A 297 9.26 20.30 20.44
C SER A 297 7.91 20.06 21.09
N ASP A 298 7.44 18.80 21.12
CA ASP A 298 6.18 18.41 21.76
C ASP A 298 6.35 17.10 22.56
N PRO A 299 6.18 17.15 23.91
CA PRO A 299 6.29 15.96 24.76
C PRO A 299 5.21 14.89 24.48
N ASN A 300 4.16 15.23 23.75
CA ASN A 300 3.11 14.31 23.35
C ASN A 300 3.35 13.70 21.96
N ALA A 301 4.45 14.04 21.29
CA ALA A 301 4.70 13.58 19.92
C ALA A 301 5.89 12.62 19.82
N LEU A 302 5.79 11.65 18.93
CA LEU A 302 6.87 10.76 18.52
C LEU A 302 7.25 11.00 17.06
N GLU A 303 8.53 10.83 16.81
CA GLU A 303 9.10 10.78 15.47
C GLU A 303 9.50 9.35 15.13
N LEU A 304 9.19 8.89 13.93
CA LEU A 304 9.64 7.60 13.42
C LEU A 304 9.98 7.66 11.93
N TRP A 305 10.73 6.68 11.49
CA TRP A 305 11.08 6.46 10.09
C TRP A 305 10.65 5.06 9.70
N LEU A 306 10.01 4.91 8.52
CA LEU A 306 9.64 3.63 8.00
C LEU A 306 10.04 3.47 6.53
N CYS A 307 10.28 2.21 6.13
CA CYS A 307 10.51 1.81 4.75
C CYS A 307 9.69 0.53 4.45
N GLY A 308 9.13 0.46 3.25
CA GLY A 308 8.40 -0.74 2.82
C GLY A 308 8.40 -0.90 1.30
N ASP A 309 8.33 -2.13 0.84
CA ASP A 309 8.24 -2.43 -0.58
C ASP A 309 6.83 -2.13 -1.10
N GLN A 310 6.70 -1.03 -1.85
CA GLN A 310 5.42 -0.56 -2.33
C GLN A 310 4.80 -1.43 -3.44
N ILE A 311 5.58 -2.33 -4.07
CA ILE A 311 5.04 -3.30 -5.02
C ILE A 311 4.53 -4.55 -4.29
N ARG A 312 5.22 -4.96 -3.20
CA ARG A 312 4.80 -6.09 -2.35
C ARG A 312 3.74 -5.63 -1.33
N LYS A 313 4.13 -5.28 -0.11
CA LYS A 313 3.16 -4.91 0.94
C LYS A 313 2.30 -3.70 0.53
N GLY A 314 2.89 -2.73 -0.15
CA GLY A 314 2.15 -1.57 -0.64
C GLY A 314 1.14 -1.86 -1.77
N ALA A 315 1.11 -3.05 -2.35
CA ALA A 315 0.20 -3.39 -3.46
C ALA A 315 -0.13 -4.89 -3.53
N ALA A 316 0.74 -5.69 -4.18
CA ALA A 316 0.44 -7.06 -4.54
C ALA A 316 0.24 -7.98 -3.33
N LEU A 317 1.11 -7.88 -2.33
CA LEU A 317 0.99 -8.69 -1.11
C LEU A 317 -0.29 -8.36 -0.34
N ASN A 318 -0.59 -7.08 -0.15
CA ASN A 318 -1.82 -6.68 0.53
C ASN A 318 -3.07 -7.23 -0.19
N ALA A 319 -3.08 -7.18 -1.54
CA ALA A 319 -4.17 -7.73 -2.32
C ALA A 319 -4.28 -9.26 -2.20
N VAL A 320 -3.16 -9.99 -2.18
CA VAL A 320 -3.17 -11.46 -1.97
C VAL A 320 -3.61 -11.79 -0.55
N GLN A 321 -3.16 -11.06 0.47
CA GLN A 321 -3.60 -11.24 1.85
C GLN A 321 -5.12 -10.99 2.02
N ILE A 322 -5.69 -9.99 1.33
CA ILE A 322 -7.15 -9.79 1.29
C ILE A 322 -7.83 -11.03 0.67
N ALA A 323 -7.28 -11.58 -0.41
CA ALA A 323 -7.82 -12.80 -1.00
C ALA A 323 -7.74 -14.02 -0.06
N GLU A 324 -6.67 -14.13 0.72
CA GLU A 324 -6.50 -15.17 1.74
C GLU A 324 -7.55 -15.07 2.85
N LEU A 325 -7.86 -13.85 3.33
CA LEU A 325 -8.96 -13.64 4.29
C LEU A 325 -10.29 -14.20 3.76
N LEU A 326 -10.59 -14.00 2.48
CA LEU A 326 -11.83 -14.47 1.88
C LEU A 326 -11.90 -16.01 1.79
N LEU A 327 -10.78 -16.70 1.84
CA LEU A 327 -10.71 -18.17 1.79
C LEU A 327 -10.78 -18.82 3.17
N ASP A 328 -10.44 -18.11 4.25
CA ASP A 328 -10.42 -18.64 5.60
C ASP A 328 -11.87 -18.83 6.14
N PRO A 329 -12.31 -20.10 6.37
CA PRO A 329 -13.66 -20.36 6.90
C PRO A 329 -13.85 -19.80 8.32
N ALA A 330 -12.81 -19.77 9.15
CA ALA A 330 -12.88 -19.25 10.51
C ALA A 330 -13.13 -17.74 10.51
N TRP A 331 -12.52 -17.05 9.55
CA TRP A 331 -12.69 -15.62 9.40
C TRP A 331 -14.10 -15.24 8.87
N ARG A 332 -14.66 -16.04 7.95
CA ARG A 332 -16.04 -15.86 7.45
C ARG A 332 -17.12 -16.06 8.50
N GLN A 333 -16.82 -16.79 9.59
CA GLN A 333 -17.73 -17.04 10.70
C GLN A 333 -17.58 -16.02 11.85
N ALA A 334 -16.56 -15.18 11.80
CA ALA A 334 -16.37 -14.12 12.77
C ALA A 334 -17.48 -13.07 12.57
N ASP A 335 -18.27 -12.87 13.62
CA ASP A 335 -19.21 -11.74 13.68
C ASP A 335 -18.43 -10.43 13.55
N PRO A 336 -18.86 -9.46 12.74
CA PRO A 336 -18.13 -8.22 12.59
C PRO A 336 -18.00 -7.55 13.95
N GLN A 337 -16.82 -7.64 14.54
CA GLN A 337 -16.50 -6.93 15.78
C GLN A 337 -16.57 -5.43 15.50
N PRO A 338 -17.23 -4.65 16.34
CA PRO A 338 -17.19 -3.20 16.21
C PRO A 338 -15.73 -2.72 16.30
N PRO A 339 -15.39 -1.60 15.65
CA PRO A 339 -14.05 -1.02 15.72
C PRO A 339 -13.61 -0.91 17.18
N VAL A 340 -12.32 -1.23 17.42
CA VAL A 340 -11.74 -1.17 18.77
C VAL A 340 -11.74 0.30 19.23
N THR A 341 -12.80 0.69 19.93
CA THR A 341 -12.82 1.98 20.63
C THR A 341 -11.88 1.87 21.83
N PRO A 342 -11.03 2.88 22.09
CA PRO A 342 -10.21 2.91 23.29
C PRO A 342 -11.09 2.71 24.51
N SER A 343 -10.76 1.73 25.34
CA SER A 343 -11.50 1.47 26.60
C SER A 343 -11.45 2.72 27.48
N ALA A 344 -12.60 3.29 27.79
CA ALA A 344 -12.78 4.44 28.66
C ALA A 344 -12.44 4.16 30.14
N SER A 345 -11.78 3.04 30.46
CA SER A 345 -11.54 2.59 31.83
C SER A 345 -10.12 2.89 32.33
N ALA A 346 -9.69 4.17 32.30
CA ALA A 346 -8.50 4.61 33.04
C ALA A 346 -8.61 6.05 33.58
N VAL A 347 -9.82 6.56 33.75
CA VAL A 347 -10.05 7.83 34.48
C VAL A 347 -10.91 7.50 35.70
N GLY A 348 -10.28 7.05 36.74
CA GLY A 348 -10.94 6.77 38.01
C GLY A 348 -9.94 6.45 39.11
N GLY A 349 -9.56 7.46 39.87
CA GLY A 349 -9.00 7.25 41.20
C GLY A 349 -7.68 7.90 41.52
N ALA A 350 -7.71 9.18 41.87
CA ALA A 350 -6.96 9.70 43.01
C ALA A 350 -7.57 11.04 43.40
N ALA A 351 -8.33 11.03 44.47
CA ALA A 351 -8.66 12.20 45.26
C ALA A 351 -7.45 12.66 46.07
#